data_f572cfa67ac4f2d661ca3049e2aedf7c
#
_entry.id   f572cfa67ac4f2d661ca3049e2aedf7c
#
_cell.length_a   1.000
_cell.length_b   1.000
_cell.length_c   1.000
_cell.angle_alpha   90.00
_cell.angle_beta   90.00
_cell.angle_gamma   90.00
#
_symmetry.space_group_name_H-M   'P 1'
#
loop_
_entity.id
_entity.type
_entity.pdbx_description
1 polymer ?
#
loop_
_entity_poly.entity_id
_entity_poly.type
_entity_poly.pdbx_seq_one_letter_code
_entity_poly.pdbx_strand_id
1 'polypeptide(L)'
;MSVLLGLLSALCWGFHDLLVRLISQRFHILSTLCVVFAISCAGLAGKLVYSSLSIDIPLEVGILTSLSGALFAFSTYALYRAFEIGPIRRVAPIIGAYPVFSVFWAVFTGAQISLMQWIAVTAVLGGVAFVARNIGETEENSERFRQAFLWSGVCCFGFAVSFAIGQKAILGGDIWVITFYARLSGFLSVLMIGVLSRRLHRVPLPLLPLLCLLAILDTGAFAFVTSAGHFSNPEYGTVASSISGIFAIILGWIFLKERLTPYQWIAVAAVFGGIAFLGL
;
A
#
# COMPACT_ATOMS: atom_id res chain seq x y z
N MET A 1 1.23 -20.69 2.69
CA MET A 1 -0.01 -19.92 2.36
C MET A 1 0.19 -18.41 2.45
N SER A 2 0.85 -17.87 3.49
CA SER A 2 1.10 -16.43 3.64
C SER A 2 1.76 -15.80 2.41
N VAL A 3 2.81 -16.44 1.86
CA VAL A 3 3.49 -15.99 0.63
C VAL A 3 2.54 -15.94 -0.57
N LEU A 4 1.68 -16.96 -0.75
CA LEU A 4 0.72 -16.98 -1.85
C LEU A 4 -0.28 -15.82 -1.75
N LEU A 5 -0.81 -15.56 -0.56
CA LEU A 5 -1.69 -14.42 -0.30
C LEU A 5 -0.98 -13.09 -0.57
N GLY A 6 0.29 -12.98 -0.14
CA GLY A 6 1.11 -11.82 -0.44
C GLY A 6 1.34 -11.61 -1.94
N LEU A 7 1.60 -12.67 -2.70
CA LEU A 7 1.76 -12.58 -4.16
C LEU A 7 0.46 -12.17 -4.87
N LEU A 8 -0.69 -12.71 -4.44
CA LEU A 8 -1.99 -12.27 -4.95
C LEU A 8 -2.25 -10.79 -4.65
N SER A 9 -1.92 -10.37 -3.44
CA SER A 9 -1.95 -8.95 -3.06
C SER A 9 -1.03 -8.11 -3.94
N ALA A 10 0.21 -8.58 -4.19
CA ALA A 10 1.18 -7.89 -5.03
C ALA A 10 0.69 -7.69 -6.47
N LEU A 11 0.05 -8.69 -7.06
CA LEU A 11 -0.55 -8.57 -8.39
C LEU A 11 -1.65 -7.51 -8.40
N CYS A 12 -2.56 -7.56 -7.44
CA CYS A 12 -3.65 -6.58 -7.34
C CYS A 12 -3.09 -5.15 -7.18
N TRP A 13 -2.16 -4.92 -6.25
CA TRP A 13 -1.58 -3.59 -6.05
C TRP A 13 -0.68 -3.15 -7.21
N GLY A 14 0.01 -4.05 -7.91
CA GLY A 14 0.78 -3.69 -9.09
C GLY A 14 -0.09 -3.05 -10.19
N PHE A 15 -1.25 -3.64 -10.48
CA PHE A 15 -2.24 -3.05 -11.40
C PHE A 15 -2.87 -1.78 -10.83
N HIS A 16 -3.24 -1.80 -9.55
CA HIS A 16 -3.79 -0.63 -8.86
C HIS A 16 -2.84 0.57 -8.96
N ASP A 17 -1.57 0.41 -8.71
CA ASP A 17 -0.58 1.49 -8.70
C ASP A 17 -0.39 2.13 -10.09
N LEU A 18 -0.44 1.33 -11.16
CA LEU A 18 -0.49 1.87 -12.53
C LEU A 18 -1.72 2.77 -12.72
N LEU A 19 -2.89 2.32 -12.30
CA LEU A 19 -4.13 3.08 -12.43
C LEU A 19 -4.12 4.33 -11.55
N VAL A 20 -3.60 4.23 -10.33
CA VAL A 20 -3.40 5.36 -9.43
C VAL A 20 -2.52 6.42 -10.08
N ARG A 21 -1.40 6.03 -10.70
CA ARG A 21 -0.50 6.96 -11.40
C ARG A 21 -1.23 7.74 -12.50
N LEU A 22 -2.12 7.07 -13.25
CA LEU A 22 -2.90 7.70 -14.32
C LEU A 22 -3.96 8.67 -13.78
N ILE A 23 -4.63 8.29 -12.69
CA ILE A 23 -5.75 9.03 -12.13
C ILE A 23 -5.27 10.21 -11.29
N SER A 24 -4.25 10.01 -10.45
CA SER A 24 -3.76 11.04 -9.52
C SER A 24 -3.24 12.29 -10.21
N GLN A 25 -2.84 12.18 -11.49
CA GLN A 25 -2.40 13.32 -12.29
C GLN A 25 -3.55 14.14 -12.90
N ARG A 26 -4.77 13.62 -12.91
CA ARG A 26 -5.90 14.20 -13.64
C ARG A 26 -7.06 14.58 -12.73
N PHE A 27 -7.19 13.95 -11.58
CA PHE A 27 -8.34 14.08 -10.71
C PHE A 27 -7.92 14.37 -9.26
N HIS A 28 -8.80 15.01 -8.52
CA HIS A 28 -8.53 15.38 -7.14
C HIS A 28 -8.47 14.17 -6.22
N ILE A 29 -7.33 13.96 -5.58
CA ILE A 29 -7.00 12.74 -4.82
C ILE A 29 -8.04 12.40 -3.75
N LEU A 30 -8.39 13.37 -2.88
CA LEU A 30 -9.36 13.12 -1.79
C LEU A 30 -10.73 12.69 -2.31
N SER A 31 -11.19 13.28 -3.41
CA SER A 31 -12.47 12.92 -4.02
C SER A 31 -12.43 11.52 -4.63
N THR A 32 -11.34 11.19 -5.31
CA THR A 32 -11.10 9.86 -5.89
C THR A 32 -11.07 8.79 -4.80
N LEU A 33 -10.29 9.01 -3.75
CA LEU A 33 -10.20 8.08 -2.60
C LEU A 33 -11.54 7.90 -1.88
N CYS A 34 -12.27 9.00 -1.66
CA CYS A 34 -13.59 8.95 -1.03
C CYS A 34 -14.54 8.05 -1.82
N VAL A 35 -14.55 8.15 -3.16
CA VAL A 35 -15.39 7.29 -4.01
C VAL A 35 -14.89 5.85 -4.02
N VAL A 36 -13.58 5.60 -4.11
CA VAL A 36 -13.01 4.24 -4.07
C VAL A 36 -13.36 3.54 -2.75
N PHE A 37 -13.16 4.20 -1.62
CA PHE A 37 -13.52 3.63 -0.31
C PHE A 37 -15.04 3.45 -0.15
N ALA A 38 -15.87 4.38 -0.66
CA ALA A 38 -17.33 4.24 -0.64
C ALA A 38 -17.80 3.01 -1.45
N ILE A 39 -17.24 2.81 -2.65
CA ILE A 39 -17.51 1.63 -3.48
C ILE A 39 -17.09 0.36 -2.76
N SER A 40 -15.90 0.35 -2.14
CA SER A 40 -15.41 -0.78 -1.34
C SER A 40 -16.37 -1.13 -0.20
N CYS A 41 -16.82 -0.12 0.56
CA CYS A 41 -17.79 -0.31 1.63
C CYS A 41 -19.13 -0.85 1.10
N ALA A 42 -19.64 -0.30 0.00
CA ALA A 42 -20.90 -0.75 -0.59
C ALA A 42 -20.82 -2.22 -1.07
N GLY A 43 -19.72 -2.58 -1.74
CA GLY A 43 -19.49 -3.95 -2.20
C GLY A 43 -19.38 -4.95 -1.05
N LEU A 44 -18.63 -4.60 0.00
CA LEU A 44 -18.48 -5.43 1.20
C LEU A 44 -19.79 -5.52 1.99
N ALA A 45 -20.52 -4.42 2.15
CA ALA A 45 -21.85 -4.46 2.77
C ALA A 45 -22.80 -5.40 2.03
N GLY A 46 -22.84 -5.33 0.69
CA GLY A 46 -23.59 -6.27 -0.14
C GLY A 46 -23.16 -7.72 0.09
N LYS A 47 -21.84 -8.00 0.20
CA LYS A 47 -21.32 -9.33 0.51
C LYS A 47 -21.75 -9.82 1.89
N LEU A 48 -21.70 -8.96 2.92
CA LEU A 48 -22.12 -9.32 4.28
C LEU A 48 -23.61 -9.67 4.33
N VAL A 49 -24.46 -8.86 3.70
CA VAL A 49 -25.91 -9.12 3.60
C VAL A 49 -26.18 -10.43 2.85
N TYR A 50 -25.57 -10.63 1.69
CA TYR A 50 -25.74 -11.84 0.88
C TYR A 50 -25.32 -13.12 1.62
N SER A 51 -24.25 -13.06 2.41
CA SER A 51 -23.72 -14.20 3.15
C SER A 51 -24.32 -14.34 4.57
N SER A 52 -25.27 -13.46 4.96
CA SER A 52 -25.87 -13.42 6.30
C SER A 52 -24.84 -13.47 7.45
N LEU A 53 -23.67 -12.83 7.24
CA LEU A 53 -22.63 -12.79 8.23
C LEU A 53 -22.99 -11.82 9.37
N SER A 54 -22.80 -12.25 10.61
CA SER A 54 -22.89 -11.35 11.76
C SER A 54 -21.78 -10.30 11.68
N ILE A 55 -22.16 -9.05 11.92
CA ILE A 55 -21.22 -7.92 11.98
C ILE A 55 -20.66 -7.70 13.39
N ASP A 56 -21.03 -8.55 14.36
CA ASP A 56 -20.58 -8.42 15.73
C ASP A 56 -19.10 -8.80 15.85
N ILE A 57 -18.31 -7.89 16.39
CA ILE A 57 -16.88 -8.11 16.69
C ILE A 57 -16.57 -7.59 18.10
N PRO A 58 -15.62 -8.21 18.81
CA PRO A 58 -15.15 -7.70 20.09
C PRO A 58 -14.65 -6.25 19.97
N LEU A 59 -14.85 -5.44 20.99
CA LEU A 59 -14.46 -4.02 20.99
C LEU A 59 -12.98 -3.83 20.66
N GLU A 60 -12.10 -4.66 21.23
CA GLU A 60 -10.66 -4.61 20.95
C GLU A 60 -10.38 -4.82 19.45
N VAL A 61 -11.02 -5.82 18.85
CA VAL A 61 -10.90 -6.11 17.41
C VAL A 61 -11.41 -4.94 16.58
N GLY A 62 -12.54 -4.35 16.98
CA GLY A 62 -13.09 -3.17 16.32
C GLY A 62 -12.15 -1.96 16.36
N ILE A 63 -11.48 -1.72 17.51
CA ILE A 63 -10.50 -0.65 17.64
C ILE A 63 -9.27 -0.92 16.74
N LEU A 64 -8.70 -2.13 16.79
CA LEU A 64 -7.55 -2.50 15.95
C LEU A 64 -7.87 -2.38 14.47
N THR A 65 -9.03 -2.89 14.07
CA THR A 65 -9.49 -2.84 12.67
C THR A 65 -9.69 -1.40 12.20
N SER A 66 -10.32 -0.57 13.03
CA SER A 66 -10.57 0.84 12.71
C SER A 66 -9.26 1.62 12.61
N LEU A 67 -8.32 1.39 13.51
CA LEU A 67 -6.99 2.00 13.48
C LEU A 67 -6.22 1.58 12.22
N SER A 68 -6.20 0.27 11.91
CA SER A 68 -5.59 -0.25 10.69
C SER A 68 -6.18 0.40 9.44
N GLY A 69 -7.52 0.49 9.36
CA GLY A 69 -8.22 1.08 8.22
C GLY A 69 -7.95 2.57 8.04
N ALA A 70 -7.93 3.34 9.13
CA ALA A 70 -7.61 4.77 9.10
C ALA A 70 -6.16 5.02 8.67
N LEU A 71 -5.20 4.26 9.22
CA LEU A 71 -3.79 4.31 8.83
C LEU A 71 -3.60 3.90 7.37
N PHE A 72 -4.29 2.84 6.93
CA PHE A 72 -4.28 2.43 5.53
C PHE A 72 -4.76 3.54 4.60
N ALA A 73 -5.87 4.18 4.93
CA ALA A 73 -6.43 5.27 4.12
C ALA A 73 -5.49 6.48 4.04
N PHE A 74 -4.83 6.84 5.16
CA PHE A 74 -3.82 7.88 5.17
C PHE A 74 -2.59 7.51 4.33
N SER A 75 -2.14 6.26 4.43
CA SER A 75 -1.03 5.73 3.63
C SER A 75 -1.37 5.70 2.13
N THR A 76 -2.61 5.32 1.80
CA THR A 76 -3.10 5.36 0.42
C THR A 76 -3.18 6.79 -0.11
N TYR A 77 -3.59 7.76 0.72
CA TYR A 77 -3.49 9.17 0.34
C TYR A 77 -2.05 9.59 0.04
N ALA A 78 -1.10 9.18 0.88
CA ALA A 78 0.32 9.45 0.66
C ALA A 78 0.85 8.77 -0.62
N LEU A 79 0.40 7.54 -0.92
CA LEU A 79 0.66 6.82 -2.17
C LEU A 79 0.22 7.63 -3.39
N TYR A 80 -1.03 8.10 -3.40
CA TYR A 80 -1.58 8.88 -4.50
C TYR A 80 -0.82 10.20 -4.68
N ARG A 81 -0.44 10.87 -3.56
CA ARG A 81 0.39 12.07 -3.61
C ARG A 81 1.77 11.79 -4.19
N ALA A 82 2.41 10.70 -3.78
CA ALA A 82 3.70 10.32 -4.31
C ALA A 82 3.64 10.04 -5.82
N PHE A 83 2.62 9.32 -6.29
CA PHE A 83 2.42 9.03 -7.72
C PHE A 83 1.91 10.23 -8.52
N GLU A 84 1.25 11.19 -7.92
CA GLU A 84 0.92 12.46 -8.58
C GLU A 84 2.19 13.25 -8.93
N ILE A 85 3.16 13.29 -8.02
CA ILE A 85 4.37 14.11 -8.11
C ILE A 85 5.47 13.38 -8.88
N GLY A 86 5.69 12.08 -8.59
CA GLY A 86 6.83 11.32 -9.07
C GLY A 86 6.47 10.15 -10.00
N PRO A 87 7.38 9.73 -10.90
CA PRO A 87 7.16 8.57 -11.76
C PRO A 87 7.20 7.27 -10.97
N ILE A 88 6.49 6.22 -11.45
CA ILE A 88 6.40 4.90 -10.81
C ILE A 88 7.79 4.33 -10.52
N ARG A 89 8.70 4.40 -11.50
CA ARG A 89 10.06 3.88 -11.40
C ARG A 89 10.88 4.43 -10.23
N ARG A 90 10.54 5.62 -9.71
CA ARG A 90 11.23 6.25 -8.56
C ARG A 90 10.47 6.05 -7.25
N VAL A 91 9.13 6.06 -7.31
CA VAL A 91 8.24 6.00 -6.15
C VAL A 91 8.07 4.56 -5.66
N ALA A 92 7.82 3.61 -6.57
CA ALA A 92 7.50 2.23 -6.21
C ALA A 92 8.59 1.50 -5.41
N PRO A 93 9.92 1.65 -5.68
CA PRO A 93 10.95 1.02 -4.86
C PRO A 93 10.98 1.52 -3.42
N ILE A 94 10.65 2.81 -3.21
CA ILE A 94 10.61 3.41 -1.87
C ILE A 94 9.42 2.88 -1.09
N ILE A 95 8.24 2.87 -1.72
CA ILE A 95 7.02 2.35 -1.11
C ILE A 95 7.17 0.87 -0.81
N GLY A 96 7.70 0.08 -1.75
CA GLY A 96 7.94 -1.35 -1.59
C GLY A 96 8.89 -1.72 -0.44
N ALA A 97 9.63 -0.76 0.11
CA ALA A 97 10.53 -0.99 1.24
C ALA A 97 9.83 -1.10 2.62
N TYR A 98 8.49 -1.05 2.69
CA TYR A 98 7.77 -1.12 3.97
C TYR A 98 8.07 -2.36 4.83
N PRO A 99 8.46 -3.55 4.31
CA PRO A 99 8.86 -4.66 5.17
C PRO A 99 10.08 -4.37 6.05
N VAL A 100 10.94 -3.43 5.66
CA VAL A 100 12.07 -2.99 6.49
C VAL A 100 11.60 -2.43 7.83
N PHE A 101 10.48 -1.70 7.85
CA PHE A 101 9.89 -1.21 9.10
C PHE A 101 9.36 -2.35 9.97
N SER A 102 8.88 -3.44 9.38
CA SER A 102 8.47 -4.63 10.12
C SER A 102 9.66 -5.29 10.81
N VAL A 103 10.85 -5.30 10.19
CA VAL A 103 12.09 -5.79 10.81
C VAL A 103 12.52 -4.89 11.96
N PHE A 104 12.51 -3.56 11.78
CA PHE A 104 12.81 -2.63 12.86
C PHE A 104 11.83 -2.78 14.04
N TRP A 105 10.55 -2.98 13.77
CA TRP A 105 9.57 -3.26 14.80
C TRP A 105 9.87 -4.57 15.54
N ALA A 106 10.24 -5.63 14.83
CA ALA A 106 10.63 -6.91 15.44
C ALA A 106 11.84 -6.76 16.37
N VAL A 107 12.88 -6.01 15.95
CA VAL A 107 14.03 -5.67 16.80
C VAL A 107 13.59 -4.91 18.06
N PHE A 108 12.75 -3.92 17.88
CA PHE A 108 12.26 -3.09 18.99
C PHE A 108 11.45 -3.90 20.01
N THR A 109 10.75 -4.95 19.56
CA THR A 109 10.00 -5.87 20.40
C THR A 109 10.83 -7.03 20.94
N GLY A 110 12.16 -7.03 20.72
CA GLY A 110 13.12 -7.98 21.30
C GLY A 110 13.42 -9.21 20.44
N ALA A 111 12.97 -9.25 19.19
CA ALA A 111 13.33 -10.33 18.27
C ALA A 111 14.82 -10.28 17.90
N GLN A 112 15.46 -11.45 17.86
CA GLN A 112 16.82 -11.57 17.36
C GLN A 112 16.81 -11.62 15.84
N ILE A 113 17.50 -10.68 15.22
CA ILE A 113 17.60 -10.55 13.78
C ILE A 113 18.90 -11.18 13.30
N SER A 114 18.83 -12.07 12.32
CA SER A 114 19.98 -12.74 11.74
C SER A 114 20.87 -11.76 10.96
N LEU A 115 22.16 -12.10 10.81
CA LEU A 115 23.08 -11.30 9.98
C LEU A 115 22.57 -11.15 8.54
N MET A 116 21.94 -12.20 8.00
CA MET A 116 21.36 -12.18 6.64
C MET A 116 20.24 -11.14 6.51
N GLN A 117 19.38 -11.05 7.53
CA GLN A 117 18.32 -10.03 7.54
C GLN A 117 18.89 -8.60 7.63
N TRP A 118 19.98 -8.38 8.40
CA TRP A 118 20.67 -7.09 8.43
C TRP A 118 21.32 -6.74 7.08
N ILE A 119 21.90 -7.70 6.37
CA ILE A 119 22.43 -7.52 5.02
C ILE A 119 21.27 -7.13 4.07
N ALA A 120 20.13 -7.82 4.17
CA ALA A 120 18.95 -7.52 3.38
C ALA A 120 18.41 -6.11 3.64
N VAL A 121 18.26 -5.69 4.91
CA VAL A 121 17.88 -4.32 5.27
C VAL A 121 18.83 -3.30 4.67
N THR A 122 20.15 -3.55 4.78
CA THR A 122 21.17 -2.66 4.23
C THR A 122 21.09 -2.56 2.71
N ALA A 123 20.82 -3.68 2.01
CA ALA A 123 20.62 -3.70 0.56
C ALA A 123 19.38 -2.90 0.14
N VAL A 124 18.26 -3.05 0.87
CA VAL A 124 17.03 -2.28 0.62
C VAL A 124 17.27 -0.79 0.83
N LEU A 125 17.83 -0.40 1.97
CA LEU A 125 18.10 1.01 2.28
C LEU A 125 19.12 1.62 1.31
N GLY A 126 20.15 0.88 0.95
CA GLY A 126 21.15 1.28 -0.05
C GLY A 126 20.53 1.48 -1.43
N GLY A 127 19.68 0.56 -1.86
CA GLY A 127 18.93 0.67 -3.12
C GLY A 127 17.98 1.87 -3.14
N VAL A 128 17.22 2.09 -2.06
CA VAL A 128 16.35 3.27 -1.89
C VAL A 128 17.18 4.56 -1.93
N ALA A 129 18.30 4.62 -1.20
CA ALA A 129 19.19 5.78 -1.19
C ALA A 129 19.79 6.04 -2.58
N PHE A 130 20.09 4.99 -3.34
CA PHE A 130 20.60 5.12 -4.71
C PHE A 130 19.52 5.67 -5.66
N VAL A 131 18.27 5.17 -5.56
CA VAL A 131 17.12 5.74 -6.29
C VAL A 131 16.94 7.22 -5.92
N ALA A 132 17.11 7.57 -4.65
CA ALA A 132 16.98 8.94 -4.16
C ALA A 132 18.08 9.88 -4.67
N ARG A 133 19.32 9.40 -4.81
CA ARG A 133 20.49 10.22 -5.25
C ARG A 133 20.56 10.46 -6.75
N ASN A 134 20.01 9.57 -7.54
CA ASN A 134 20.09 9.64 -9.02
C ASN A 134 19.08 10.65 -9.62
N ILE A 135 19.01 11.81 -9.01
CA ILE A 135 18.13 12.93 -9.38
C ILE A 135 18.88 13.92 -10.30
N GLY A 136 19.74 13.47 -11.15
CA GLY A 136 20.51 14.35 -12.04
C GLY A 136 19.61 15.23 -12.89
N GLU A 137 19.09 16.38 -12.36
CA GLU A 137 18.29 17.33 -13.11
C GLU A 137 18.09 18.65 -12.32
N THR A 138 17.53 19.67 -12.95
CA THR A 138 17.28 21.04 -12.47
C THR A 138 16.75 21.13 -11.04
N GLU A 139 16.97 22.25 -10.34
CA GLU A 139 16.52 22.49 -8.95
C GLU A 139 15.02 22.22 -8.75
N GLU A 140 14.18 22.58 -9.70
CA GLU A 140 12.72 22.33 -9.66
C GLU A 140 12.38 20.83 -9.64
N ASN A 141 13.08 20.03 -10.42
CA ASN A 141 12.91 18.57 -10.43
C ASN A 141 13.41 17.93 -9.12
N SER A 142 14.43 18.52 -8.48
CA SER A 142 14.96 18.09 -7.18
C SER A 142 13.93 18.28 -6.08
N GLU A 143 13.26 19.44 -6.00
CA GLU A 143 12.26 19.75 -4.96
C GLU A 143 11.00 18.86 -5.12
N ARG A 144 10.50 18.70 -6.35
CA ARG A 144 9.37 17.80 -6.63
C ARG A 144 9.70 16.37 -6.24
N PHE A 145 10.91 15.91 -6.55
CA PHE A 145 11.32 14.56 -6.16
C PHE A 145 11.45 14.44 -4.64
N ARG A 146 12.00 15.43 -3.94
CA ARG A 146 12.07 15.42 -2.48
C ARG A 146 10.68 15.27 -1.85
N GLN A 147 9.68 15.96 -2.39
CA GLN A 147 8.30 15.83 -1.94
C GLN A 147 7.74 14.41 -2.24
N ALA A 148 7.97 13.88 -3.44
CA ALA A 148 7.57 12.51 -3.77
C ALA A 148 8.24 11.49 -2.84
N PHE A 149 9.52 11.66 -2.53
CA PHE A 149 10.27 10.81 -1.60
C PHE A 149 9.67 10.85 -0.19
N LEU A 150 9.37 12.03 0.33
CA LEU A 150 8.75 12.18 1.64
C LEU A 150 7.37 11.51 1.72
N TRP A 151 6.51 11.73 0.71
CA TRP A 151 5.21 11.07 0.64
C TRP A 151 5.33 9.55 0.51
N SER A 152 6.31 9.05 -0.24
CA SER A 152 6.61 7.61 -0.34
C SER A 152 7.05 7.04 1.01
N GLY A 153 7.88 7.76 1.78
CA GLY A 153 8.30 7.35 3.11
C GLY A 153 7.13 7.29 4.11
N VAL A 154 6.26 8.31 4.10
CA VAL A 154 5.04 8.34 4.91
C VAL A 154 4.13 7.15 4.57
N CYS A 155 3.94 6.90 3.27
CA CYS A 155 3.17 5.76 2.78
C CYS A 155 3.77 4.43 3.25
N CYS A 156 5.07 4.26 3.08
CA CYS A 156 5.84 3.08 3.44
C CYS A 156 5.68 2.74 4.93
N PHE A 157 5.92 3.71 5.81
CA PHE A 157 5.74 3.55 7.26
C PHE A 157 4.29 3.23 7.62
N GLY A 158 3.35 3.97 7.09
CA GLY A 158 1.94 3.81 7.39
C GLY A 158 1.38 2.45 6.94
N PHE A 159 1.80 1.92 5.78
CA PHE A 159 1.43 0.57 5.36
C PHE A 159 2.02 -0.50 6.27
N ALA A 160 3.29 -0.39 6.69
CA ALA A 160 3.90 -1.34 7.61
C ALA A 160 3.10 -1.45 8.90
N VAL A 161 2.73 -0.32 9.52
CA VAL A 161 1.95 -0.28 10.76
C VAL A 161 0.52 -0.79 10.53
N SER A 162 -0.13 -0.34 9.44
CA SER A 162 -1.50 -0.75 9.13
C SER A 162 -1.61 -2.26 8.94
N PHE A 163 -0.70 -2.88 8.18
CA PHE A 163 -0.74 -4.32 7.95
C PHE A 163 -0.45 -5.11 9.22
N ALA A 164 0.51 -4.70 10.03
CA ALA A 164 0.81 -5.36 11.30
C ALA A 164 -0.43 -5.36 12.24
N ILE A 165 -1.13 -4.22 12.35
CA ILE A 165 -2.36 -4.10 13.12
C ILE A 165 -3.49 -4.93 12.48
N GLY A 166 -3.65 -4.87 11.16
CA GLY A 166 -4.67 -5.60 10.42
C GLY A 166 -4.52 -7.11 10.53
N GLN A 167 -3.29 -7.63 10.44
CA GLN A 167 -2.98 -9.05 10.63
C GLN A 167 -3.24 -9.52 12.06
N LYS A 168 -3.11 -8.65 13.05
CA LYS A 168 -3.53 -8.97 14.42
C LYS A 168 -5.06 -8.94 14.55
N ALA A 169 -5.72 -7.96 13.95
CA ALA A 169 -7.17 -7.80 14.03
C ALA A 169 -7.92 -8.97 13.40
N ILE A 170 -7.41 -9.55 12.30
CA ILE A 170 -8.07 -10.64 11.56
C ILE A 170 -8.28 -11.90 12.41
N LEU A 171 -7.47 -12.11 13.45
CA LEU A 171 -7.60 -13.25 14.35
C LEU A 171 -8.88 -13.21 15.19
N GLY A 172 -9.52 -12.06 15.30
CA GLY A 172 -10.70 -11.86 16.13
C GLY A 172 -12.04 -11.87 15.38
N GLY A 173 -12.07 -12.21 14.06
CA GLY A 173 -13.33 -12.23 13.32
C GLY A 173 -13.21 -12.72 11.88
N ASP A 174 -14.37 -12.74 11.20
CA ASP A 174 -14.42 -13.09 9.77
C ASP A 174 -13.72 -12.04 8.91
N ILE A 175 -13.01 -12.49 7.86
CA ILE A 175 -12.24 -11.63 6.96
C ILE A 175 -13.09 -10.53 6.30
N TRP A 176 -14.32 -10.85 5.89
CA TRP A 176 -15.19 -9.89 5.21
C TRP A 176 -15.67 -8.81 6.18
N VAL A 177 -15.97 -9.21 7.43
CA VAL A 177 -16.39 -8.28 8.49
C VAL A 177 -15.23 -7.37 8.86
N ILE A 178 -14.05 -7.91 9.12
CA ILE A 178 -12.85 -7.13 9.45
C ILE A 178 -12.48 -6.17 8.30
N THR A 179 -12.49 -6.67 7.05
CA THR A 179 -12.21 -5.82 5.89
C THR A 179 -13.25 -4.71 5.73
N PHE A 180 -14.54 -5.00 5.97
CA PHE A 180 -15.60 -4.00 5.93
C PHE A 180 -15.37 -2.87 6.95
N TYR A 181 -15.10 -3.20 8.21
CA TYR A 181 -14.84 -2.18 9.23
C TYR A 181 -13.55 -1.38 8.94
N ALA A 182 -12.50 -2.02 8.43
CA ALA A 182 -11.30 -1.32 8.00
C ALA A 182 -11.59 -0.34 6.85
N ARG A 183 -12.37 -0.76 5.85
CA ARG A 183 -12.76 0.12 4.73
C ARG A 183 -13.70 1.23 5.17
N LEU A 184 -14.63 0.94 6.07
CA LEU A 184 -15.54 1.94 6.65
C LEU A 184 -14.77 3.01 7.42
N SER A 185 -13.85 2.61 8.28
CA SER A 185 -12.98 3.53 9.02
C SER A 185 -12.13 4.38 8.06
N GLY A 186 -11.53 3.76 7.03
CA GLY A 186 -10.80 4.47 5.98
C GLY A 186 -11.68 5.48 5.23
N PHE A 187 -12.89 5.07 4.84
CA PHE A 187 -13.86 5.93 4.20
C PHE A 187 -14.21 7.15 5.06
N LEU A 188 -14.56 6.92 6.32
CA LEU A 188 -14.94 7.99 7.26
C LEU A 188 -13.75 8.95 7.50
N SER A 189 -12.53 8.44 7.58
CA SER A 189 -11.31 9.25 7.73
C SER A 189 -11.09 10.16 6.52
N VAL A 190 -11.16 9.62 5.30
CA VAL A 190 -10.99 10.40 4.05
C VAL A 190 -12.12 11.39 3.88
N LEU A 191 -13.37 10.99 4.15
CA LEU A 191 -14.56 11.85 4.08
C LEU A 191 -14.42 13.02 5.05
N MET A 192 -14.06 12.75 6.31
CA MET A 192 -13.86 13.78 7.33
C MET A 192 -12.80 14.79 6.90
N ILE A 193 -11.64 14.32 6.46
CA ILE A 193 -10.56 15.20 5.97
C ILE A 193 -11.05 16.01 4.75
N GLY A 194 -11.75 15.38 3.82
CA GLY A 194 -12.26 16.01 2.61
C GLY A 194 -13.29 17.10 2.88
N VAL A 195 -14.21 16.85 3.83
CA VAL A 195 -15.24 17.83 4.25
C VAL A 195 -14.61 18.98 5.02
N LEU A 196 -13.77 18.68 6.03
CA LEU A 196 -13.11 19.72 6.84
C LEU A 196 -12.20 20.63 6.02
N SER A 197 -11.48 20.04 5.05
CA SER A 197 -10.60 20.80 4.15
C SER A 197 -11.36 21.50 3.01
N ARG A 198 -12.66 21.24 2.84
CA ARG A 198 -13.47 21.71 1.71
C ARG A 198 -12.89 21.36 0.34
N ARG A 199 -12.23 20.19 0.24
CA ARG A 199 -11.51 19.75 -0.97
C ARG A 199 -12.19 18.56 -1.67
N LEU A 200 -13.49 18.36 -1.44
CA LEU A 200 -14.27 17.37 -2.19
C LEU A 200 -14.81 18.01 -3.48
N HIS A 201 -14.49 17.40 -4.59
CA HIS A 201 -14.91 17.81 -5.92
C HIS A 201 -15.77 16.71 -6.54
N ARG A 202 -16.61 17.07 -7.49
CA ARG A 202 -17.41 16.09 -8.24
C ARG A 202 -16.48 15.20 -9.07
N VAL A 203 -16.69 13.90 -8.97
CA VAL A 203 -15.98 12.92 -9.79
C VAL A 203 -16.82 12.64 -11.04
N PRO A 204 -16.24 12.70 -12.25
CA PRO A 204 -16.97 12.45 -13.48
C PRO A 204 -17.53 11.03 -13.54
N LEU A 205 -18.80 10.85 -13.90
CA LEU A 205 -19.44 9.53 -14.02
C LEU A 205 -18.70 8.55 -14.94
N PRO A 206 -18.14 8.97 -16.11
CA PRO A 206 -17.39 8.06 -16.97
C PRO A 206 -16.15 7.43 -16.29
N LEU A 207 -15.67 7.99 -15.17
CA LEU A 207 -14.56 7.45 -14.39
C LEU A 207 -15.00 6.28 -13.47
N LEU A 208 -16.30 6.15 -13.20
CA LEU A 208 -16.83 5.20 -12.23
C LEU A 208 -16.38 3.74 -12.46
N PRO A 209 -16.39 3.18 -13.70
CA PRO A 209 -15.91 1.82 -13.91
C PRO A 209 -14.45 1.62 -13.50
N LEU A 210 -13.60 2.62 -13.74
CA LEU A 210 -12.19 2.59 -13.35
C LEU A 210 -12.04 2.67 -11.83
N LEU A 211 -12.86 3.47 -11.15
CA LEU A 211 -12.87 3.55 -9.68
C LEU A 211 -13.43 2.26 -9.05
N CYS A 212 -14.39 1.59 -9.69
CA CYS A 212 -14.84 0.26 -9.27
C CYS A 212 -13.69 -0.75 -9.37
N LEU A 213 -12.93 -0.74 -10.47
CA LEU A 213 -11.77 -1.62 -10.63
C LEU A 213 -10.71 -1.33 -9.55
N LEU A 214 -10.40 -0.07 -9.29
CA LEU A 214 -9.50 0.33 -8.20
C LEU A 214 -9.99 -0.18 -6.83
N ALA A 215 -11.28 -0.02 -6.53
CA ALA A 215 -11.88 -0.47 -5.28
C ALA A 215 -11.76 -2.00 -5.10
N ILE A 216 -11.99 -2.77 -6.18
CA ILE A 216 -11.86 -4.23 -6.17
C ILE A 216 -10.40 -4.64 -5.95
N LEU A 217 -9.47 -4.07 -6.73
CA LEU A 217 -8.05 -4.39 -6.64
C LEU A 217 -7.48 -4.05 -5.25
N ASP A 218 -7.77 -2.85 -4.74
CA ASP A 218 -7.27 -2.38 -3.46
C ASP A 218 -7.88 -3.16 -2.28
N THR A 219 -9.20 -3.40 -2.30
CA THR A 219 -9.87 -4.16 -1.26
C THR A 219 -9.44 -5.62 -1.25
N GLY A 220 -9.32 -6.24 -2.43
CA GLY A 220 -8.84 -7.61 -2.57
C GLY A 220 -7.40 -7.75 -2.08
N ALA A 221 -6.51 -6.85 -2.47
CA ALA A 221 -5.13 -6.86 -2.03
C ALA A 221 -5.00 -6.70 -0.50
N PHE A 222 -5.76 -5.77 0.09
CA PHE A 222 -5.78 -5.59 1.54
C PHE A 222 -6.31 -6.84 2.25
N ALA A 223 -7.39 -7.45 1.76
CA ALA A 223 -7.94 -8.68 2.32
C ALA A 223 -6.92 -9.83 2.25
N PHE A 224 -6.22 -9.99 1.12
CA PHE A 224 -5.19 -11.02 0.98
C PHE A 224 -4.04 -10.83 1.97
N VAL A 225 -3.45 -9.64 2.07
CA VAL A 225 -2.30 -9.42 2.96
C VAL A 225 -2.67 -9.52 4.44
N THR A 226 -3.86 -9.09 4.82
CA THR A 226 -4.32 -9.21 6.20
C THR A 226 -4.70 -10.65 6.56
N SER A 227 -5.27 -11.42 5.61
CA SER A 227 -5.56 -12.86 5.79
C SER A 227 -4.31 -13.68 6.08
N ALA A 228 -3.11 -13.20 5.75
CA ALA A 228 -1.88 -13.85 6.14
C ALA A 228 -1.75 -14.00 7.67
N GLY A 229 -2.45 -13.14 8.45
CA GLY A 229 -2.52 -13.23 9.90
C GLY A 229 -3.04 -14.57 10.46
N HIS A 230 -3.82 -15.32 9.68
CA HIS A 230 -4.28 -16.67 10.06
C HIS A 230 -3.20 -17.77 9.98
N PHE A 231 -2.04 -17.47 9.43
CA PHE A 231 -0.98 -18.44 9.18
C PHE A 231 0.24 -18.17 10.06
N SER A 232 1.10 -19.22 10.20
CA SER A 232 2.32 -19.18 10.99
C SER A 232 3.28 -18.19 10.42
N ASN A 233 3.55 -17.28 10.13
CA ASN A 233 4.50 -16.28 9.58
C ASN A 233 3.75 -15.28 8.69
N PRO A 234 2.87 -14.46 9.29
CA PRO A 234 2.11 -13.44 8.55
C PRO A 234 2.98 -12.39 7.87
N GLU A 235 4.17 -12.13 8.42
CA GLU A 235 5.18 -11.24 7.85
C GLU A 235 5.61 -11.64 6.44
N TYR A 236 5.63 -12.92 6.10
CA TYR A 236 5.93 -13.37 4.74
C TYR A 236 4.87 -12.94 3.73
N GLY A 237 3.61 -12.81 4.17
CA GLY A 237 2.56 -12.21 3.36
C GLY A 237 2.84 -10.73 3.06
N THR A 238 3.29 -10.00 4.07
CA THR A 238 3.67 -8.59 3.95
C THR A 238 4.89 -8.41 3.04
N VAL A 239 5.93 -9.23 3.22
CA VAL A 239 7.13 -9.22 2.37
C VAL A 239 6.76 -9.55 0.92
N ALA A 240 5.99 -10.61 0.68
CA ALA A 240 5.57 -10.99 -0.67
C ALA A 240 4.69 -9.94 -1.34
N SER A 241 3.82 -9.26 -0.59
CA SER A 241 2.97 -8.20 -1.14
C SER A 241 3.74 -6.96 -1.59
N SER A 242 4.91 -6.68 -0.99
CA SER A 242 5.75 -5.54 -1.37
C SER A 242 6.37 -5.67 -2.77
N ILE A 243 6.40 -6.88 -3.34
CA ILE A 243 6.81 -7.14 -4.73
C ILE A 243 5.86 -6.44 -5.73
N SER A 244 4.70 -5.95 -5.30
CA SER A 244 3.80 -5.10 -6.10
C SER A 244 4.53 -3.96 -6.81
N GLY A 245 5.55 -3.39 -6.18
CA GLY A 245 6.39 -2.35 -6.77
C GLY A 245 7.10 -2.81 -8.05
N ILE A 246 7.53 -4.07 -8.16
CA ILE A 246 8.11 -4.62 -9.41
C ILE A 246 7.04 -4.68 -10.49
N PHE A 247 5.84 -5.19 -10.17
CA PHE A 247 4.74 -5.23 -11.12
C PHE A 247 4.36 -3.82 -11.59
N ALA A 248 4.26 -2.86 -10.67
CA ALA A 248 3.99 -1.46 -11.00
C ALA A 248 5.06 -0.87 -11.93
N ILE A 249 6.34 -1.14 -11.68
CA ILE A 249 7.46 -0.68 -12.53
C ILE A 249 7.38 -1.29 -13.93
N ILE A 250 7.15 -2.61 -14.04
CA ILE A 250 7.02 -3.30 -15.32
C ILE A 250 5.83 -2.75 -16.10
N LEU A 251 4.69 -2.58 -15.45
CA LEU A 251 3.49 -2.00 -16.06
C LEU A 251 3.72 -0.54 -16.47
N GLY A 252 4.40 0.25 -15.64
CA GLY A 252 4.80 1.62 -15.96
C GLY A 252 5.72 1.69 -17.18
N TRP A 253 6.66 0.74 -17.29
CA TRP A 253 7.53 0.63 -18.47
C TRP A 253 6.74 0.30 -19.75
N ILE A 254 5.82 -0.67 -19.67
CA ILE A 254 5.01 -1.10 -20.83
C ILE A 254 4.00 -0.03 -21.25
N PHE A 255 3.19 0.47 -20.31
CA PHE A 255 2.03 1.32 -20.60
C PHE A 255 2.33 2.82 -20.58
N LEU A 256 3.21 3.28 -19.67
CA LEU A 256 3.57 4.69 -19.54
C LEU A 256 4.88 5.04 -20.26
N LYS A 257 5.58 4.02 -20.81
CA LYS A 257 6.89 4.17 -21.45
C LYS A 257 7.93 4.80 -20.52
N GLU A 258 7.80 4.61 -19.22
CA GLU A 258 8.75 5.04 -18.20
C GLU A 258 10.00 4.17 -18.27
N ARG A 259 11.01 4.58 -19.04
CA ARG A 259 12.27 3.81 -19.20
C ARG A 259 13.15 3.95 -17.95
N LEU A 260 13.70 2.83 -17.50
CA LEU A 260 14.74 2.80 -16.47
C LEU A 260 16.11 2.79 -17.12
N THR A 261 17.04 3.51 -16.51
CA THR A 261 18.46 3.38 -16.84
C THR A 261 19.01 2.07 -16.28
N PRO A 262 20.13 1.54 -16.80
CA PRO A 262 20.76 0.34 -16.23
C PRO A 262 21.05 0.46 -14.73
N TYR A 263 21.46 1.62 -14.28
CA TYR A 263 21.71 1.89 -12.85
C TYR A 263 20.45 1.83 -12.00
N GLN A 264 19.32 2.30 -12.53
CA GLN A 264 18.03 2.18 -11.84
C GLN A 264 17.57 0.72 -11.74
N TRP A 265 17.84 -0.12 -12.75
CA TRP A 265 17.58 -1.56 -12.67
C TRP A 265 18.40 -2.23 -11.57
N ILE A 266 19.67 -1.84 -11.38
CA ILE A 266 20.52 -2.35 -10.28
C ILE A 266 19.90 -1.95 -8.93
N ALA A 267 19.44 -0.71 -8.78
CA ALA A 267 18.80 -0.25 -7.55
C ALA A 267 17.48 -0.99 -7.27
N VAL A 268 16.65 -1.19 -8.28
CA VAL A 268 15.42 -1.97 -8.20
C VAL A 268 15.74 -3.42 -7.78
N ALA A 269 16.73 -4.05 -8.40
CA ALA A 269 17.17 -5.39 -8.03
C ALA A 269 17.70 -5.47 -6.58
N ALA A 270 18.45 -4.44 -6.13
CA ALA A 270 18.94 -4.39 -4.75
C ALA A 270 17.78 -4.26 -3.73
N VAL A 271 16.79 -3.38 -4.00
CA VAL A 271 15.62 -3.21 -3.13
C VAL A 271 14.83 -4.52 -3.05
N PHE A 272 14.37 -5.03 -4.19
CA PHE A 272 13.46 -6.18 -4.19
C PHE A 272 14.17 -7.50 -3.93
N GLY A 273 15.45 -7.63 -4.29
CA GLY A 273 16.30 -8.75 -3.88
C GLY A 273 16.50 -8.76 -2.35
N GLY A 274 16.79 -7.60 -1.75
CA GLY A 274 16.86 -7.46 -0.30
C GLY A 274 15.53 -7.81 0.39
N ILE A 275 14.40 -7.36 -0.14
CA ILE A 275 13.07 -7.71 0.36
C ILE A 275 12.82 -9.22 0.30
N ALA A 276 13.18 -9.88 -0.79
CA ALA A 276 13.03 -11.32 -0.91
C ALA A 276 13.84 -12.07 0.18
N PHE A 277 15.04 -11.59 0.50
CA PHE A 277 15.85 -12.12 1.59
C PHE A 277 15.28 -11.89 2.98
N LEU A 278 14.48 -10.84 3.19
CA LEU A 278 13.80 -10.62 4.47
C LEU A 278 12.70 -11.66 4.74
N GLY A 279 12.20 -12.32 3.70
CA GLY A 279 11.19 -13.37 3.79
C GLY A 279 11.78 -14.78 3.94
N LEU A 280 13.11 -14.93 4.01
CA LEU A 280 13.82 -16.18 4.24
C LEU A 280 14.31 -16.25 5.70
#